data_67d223b68fa4b8f4a7cb32a569109040
#
_entry.id   67d223b68fa4b8f4a7cb32a569109040
#
_cell.length_a   1.000
_cell.length_b   1.000
_cell.length_c   1.000
_cell.angle_alpha   90.00
_cell.angle_beta   90.00
_cell.angle_gamma   90.00
#
_symmetry.space_group_name_H-M   'P 1'
#
loop_
_entity.id
_entity.type
_entity.pdbx_description
1 polymer ?
#
loop_
_entity_poly.entity_id
_entity_poly.type
_entity_poly.pdbx_seq_one_letter_code
_entity_poly.pdbx_strand_id
1 'polypeptide(L)'
;MELPFSLLLLFLSFSTCLHLSHARGGQRSSLPSGFENGGYAGSTRHLFKESRSHIGNDVARGYMTNSDLEKAVKAFGRRCSNISRIYSIGKSVNGIPLWVIEISDKPGEQEAEPAFKYIGNVHGDEPVGRELLLFLANWICDNHLKDPLAASIVENVHLHILPSMNPDGFSLRRRGNANNVDLNRDFPDQFFPLNDDVDMRQPETRAIMNWLRDIHFTASASLHGGALVANYPWDGTEDKRTNYFGCPDDETFRFMASIYSHSHYNMSSSKEFQGGITNGASWYPIYGGMQDWNYIHGGCFELTLEISDNKWPSANELPTLWEYNKMSMLNLVASLLKTGVHGRIFSSDTGRPVLGSITVKGINHTVKAGRTFADYHRLLAPGGRYEVMATVPGYKSRSTGIWLEEAAMTLDFVLDPEVTLKGNLLRSSCECDCGNKRRLEFVGSLWEGHLEICLILIVIAGFLCFLFRRRIKNNNLSKHRQLVGPKRPVVVSNA
;
A
#
# COMPACT_ATOMS: atom_id res chain seq x y z
N MET A 1 65.49 9.18 4.99
CA MET A 1 64.37 8.35 5.51
C MET A 1 63.63 9.22 6.51
N GLU A 2 62.85 10.13 5.98
CA GLU A 2 62.10 11.15 6.74
C GLU A 2 60.61 10.79 6.65
N LEU A 3 59.98 10.61 7.81
CA LEU A 3 58.54 10.43 7.96
C LEU A 3 57.86 11.80 7.94
N PRO A 4 56.73 11.97 7.27
CA PRO A 4 56.10 13.28 7.15
C PRO A 4 55.33 13.66 8.42
N PHE A 5 55.43 14.93 8.75
CA PHE A 5 54.93 15.66 9.92
C PHE A 5 53.38 15.77 10.06
N SER A 6 52.63 15.01 9.30
CA SER A 6 51.15 15.10 9.27
C SER A 6 50.43 14.18 10.24
N LEU A 7 51.12 13.33 11.02
CA LEU A 7 50.49 12.40 11.97
C LEU A 7 50.47 12.89 13.43
N LEU A 8 51.01 14.08 13.71
CA LEU A 8 51.13 14.61 15.07
C LEU A 8 50.03 15.61 15.46
N LEU A 9 49.14 15.98 14.54
CA LEU A 9 48.04 16.93 14.78
C LEU A 9 46.67 16.27 15.02
N LEU A 10 46.58 14.93 14.90
CA LEU A 10 45.33 14.19 15.15
C LEU A 10 45.23 13.61 16.57
N PHE A 11 46.23 13.75 17.41
CA PHE A 11 46.22 13.25 18.80
C PHE A 11 46.02 14.34 19.86
N LEU A 12 45.91 15.62 19.48
CA LEU A 12 45.76 16.75 20.42
C LEU A 12 44.32 17.31 20.50
N SER A 13 43.36 16.78 19.76
CA SER A 13 41.99 17.25 19.80
C SER A 13 41.02 16.31 20.57
N PHE A 14 41.54 15.24 21.19
CA PHE A 14 40.68 14.28 21.94
C PHE A 14 40.91 14.33 23.46
N SER A 15 41.63 15.33 24.01
CA SER A 15 42.02 15.36 25.43
C SER A 15 41.44 16.50 26.28
N THR A 16 40.39 17.21 25.82
CA THR A 16 39.81 18.33 26.59
C THR A 16 38.33 18.19 26.90
N CYS A 17 37.77 16.97 26.93
CA CYS A 17 36.37 16.78 27.31
C CYS A 17 36.15 15.71 28.39
N LEU A 18 37.13 15.51 29.30
CA LEU A 18 37.01 14.59 30.42
C LEU A 18 37.66 15.22 31.68
N HIS A 19 37.03 16.25 32.23
CA HIS A 19 37.14 16.61 33.67
C HIS A 19 36.13 17.68 33.97
N LEU A 20 35.02 17.29 34.60
CA LEU A 20 34.27 18.05 35.61
C LEU A 20 32.99 17.30 35.95
N SER A 21 33.12 16.36 36.89
CA SER A 21 32.01 16.01 37.79
C SER A 21 32.52 15.16 38.93
N HIS A 22 33.01 15.80 39.99
CA HIS A 22 33.02 15.17 41.30
C HIS A 22 32.64 16.21 42.36
N ALA A 23 31.73 15.80 43.21
CA ALA A 23 31.35 16.26 44.51
C ALA A 23 30.34 17.41 44.64
N ARG A 24 29.13 17.13 45.05
CA ARG A 24 28.68 17.40 46.40
C ARG A 24 27.31 16.81 46.69
N GLY A 25 27.20 16.13 47.80
CA GLY A 25 26.05 15.45 48.30
C GLY A 25 25.01 16.37 48.96
N GLY A 26 23.84 15.77 49.16
CA GLY A 26 22.93 16.02 50.23
C GLY A 26 21.95 17.15 50.05
N GLN A 27 20.72 16.85 49.66
CA GLN A 27 19.53 17.16 50.50
C GLN A 27 18.27 16.60 49.84
N ARG A 28 17.56 15.74 50.54
CA ARG A 28 16.16 15.40 50.26
C ARG A 28 15.33 16.67 50.38
N SER A 29 14.69 17.08 49.31
CA SER A 29 13.54 17.97 49.35
C SER A 29 12.40 17.29 48.61
N SER A 30 11.28 17.12 49.29
CA SER A 30 9.99 16.64 48.83
C SER A 30 9.56 17.30 47.55
N LEU A 31 9.25 16.47 46.55
CA LEU A 31 8.56 16.90 45.30
C LEU A 31 7.12 17.30 45.65
N PRO A 32 6.62 18.42 45.14
CA PRO A 32 5.20 18.74 45.21
C PRO A 32 4.44 17.80 44.26
N SER A 33 3.42 17.17 44.80
CA SER A 33 2.36 16.51 44.06
C SER A 33 1.59 17.56 43.26
N GLY A 34 1.72 17.55 41.92
CA GLY A 34 0.96 18.45 41.08
C GLY A 34 1.47 18.54 39.66
N PHE A 35 1.49 17.43 38.90
CA PHE A 35 1.37 17.48 37.48
C PHE A 35 0.04 16.84 37.10
N GLU A 36 -0.97 17.66 37.01
CA GLU A 36 -2.20 17.31 36.31
C GLU A 36 -1.84 17.01 34.87
N ASN A 37 -2.01 15.73 34.49
CA ASN A 37 -1.97 15.27 33.10
C ASN A 37 -3.10 15.93 32.31
N GLY A 38 -2.82 17.12 31.80
CA GLY A 38 -3.75 17.87 30.95
C GLY A 38 -3.78 17.29 29.53
N GLY A 39 -4.93 16.83 29.11
CA GLY A 39 -5.41 17.06 27.77
C GLY A 39 -5.38 15.92 26.75
N TYR A 40 -4.46 14.96 26.77
CA TYR A 40 -4.35 13.94 25.69
C TYR A 40 -5.06 12.62 26.00
N ALA A 41 -5.23 12.27 27.25
CA ALA A 41 -5.98 11.07 27.64
C ALA A 41 -7.52 11.25 27.55
N GLY A 42 -8.00 12.47 27.42
CA GLY A 42 -9.43 12.79 27.41
C GLY A 42 -10.14 12.37 26.13
N SER A 43 -9.55 12.64 24.96
CA SER A 43 -10.20 12.36 23.65
C SER A 43 -10.26 10.86 23.35
N THR A 44 -9.19 10.11 23.63
CA THR A 44 -9.18 8.65 23.44
C THR A 44 -10.05 7.94 24.49
N ARG A 45 -10.08 8.42 25.76
CA ARG A 45 -10.99 7.90 26.78
C ARG A 45 -12.46 8.14 26.45
N HIS A 46 -12.80 9.21 25.74
CA HIS A 46 -14.17 9.48 25.29
C HIS A 46 -14.64 8.49 24.24
N LEU A 47 -13.80 8.13 23.26
CA LEU A 47 -14.10 7.09 22.27
C LEU A 47 -14.40 5.73 22.93
N PHE A 48 -13.61 5.34 23.95
CA PHE A 48 -13.85 4.11 24.69
C PHE A 48 -15.03 4.22 25.68
N LYS A 49 -15.32 5.39 26.23
CA LYS A 49 -16.38 5.58 27.21
C LYS A 49 -17.75 5.57 26.58
N GLU A 50 -17.91 6.16 25.39
CA GLU A 50 -19.16 6.08 24.63
C GLU A 50 -19.47 4.67 24.13
N SER A 51 -18.45 3.92 23.69
CA SER A 51 -18.61 2.52 23.28
C SER A 51 -18.99 1.58 24.44
N ARG A 52 -18.60 1.89 25.68
CA ARG A 52 -18.90 1.06 26.87
C ARG A 52 -20.35 1.13 27.36
N SER A 53 -21.12 2.14 26.99
CA SER A 53 -22.46 2.35 27.57
C SER A 53 -23.57 1.47 26.97
N HIS A 54 -23.29 0.70 25.90
CA HIS A 54 -24.32 -0.09 25.19
C HIS A 54 -23.95 -1.53 24.86
N ILE A 55 -23.00 -2.15 25.61
CA ILE A 55 -22.48 -3.46 25.20
C ILE A 55 -22.82 -4.51 26.24
N GLY A 56 -23.61 -5.50 25.81
CA GLY A 56 -23.85 -6.76 26.51
C GLY A 56 -22.57 -7.58 26.72
N ASN A 57 -22.62 -8.54 27.62
CA ASN A 57 -21.51 -9.29 28.25
C ASN A 57 -20.56 -10.08 27.33
N ASP A 58 -20.52 -9.84 26.02
CA ASP A 58 -19.77 -10.64 25.03
C ASP A 58 -18.74 -9.85 24.21
N VAL A 59 -18.31 -8.70 24.72
CA VAL A 59 -17.31 -7.88 24.05
C VAL A 59 -15.93 -8.47 24.26
N ALA A 60 -15.25 -8.72 23.17
CA ALA A 60 -13.91 -9.24 23.08
C ALA A 60 -12.89 -8.50 23.96
N ARG A 61 -12.95 -8.71 25.28
CA ARG A 61 -12.07 -8.11 26.32
C ARG A 61 -11.96 -6.57 26.27
N GLY A 62 -13.00 -5.87 25.78
CA GLY A 62 -13.02 -4.41 25.67
C GLY A 62 -12.50 -3.83 24.35
N TYR A 63 -12.11 -4.65 23.38
CA TYR A 63 -11.86 -4.24 21.99
C TYR A 63 -13.19 -3.89 21.30
N MET A 64 -13.14 -2.95 20.32
CA MET A 64 -14.34 -2.59 19.56
C MET A 64 -14.87 -3.78 18.76
N THR A 65 -16.19 -3.98 18.75
CA THR A 65 -16.82 -4.92 17.81
C THR A 65 -16.64 -4.43 16.37
N ASN A 66 -16.91 -5.28 15.36
CA ASN A 66 -16.87 -4.84 13.96
C ASN A 66 -17.88 -3.72 13.68
N SER A 67 -19.06 -3.76 14.31
CA SER A 67 -20.06 -2.69 14.22
C SER A 67 -19.57 -1.38 14.84
N ASP A 68 -18.87 -1.45 15.97
CA ASP A 68 -18.33 -0.26 16.62
C ASP A 68 -17.14 0.32 15.88
N LEU A 69 -16.28 -0.54 15.28
CA LEU A 69 -15.23 -0.11 14.37
C LEU A 69 -15.81 0.64 13.16
N GLU A 70 -16.85 0.11 12.52
CA GLU A 70 -17.51 0.78 11.41
C GLU A 70 -18.07 2.16 11.82
N LYS A 71 -18.72 2.24 12.97
CA LYS A 71 -19.22 3.52 13.52
C LYS A 71 -18.06 4.49 13.78
N ALA A 72 -16.96 4.01 14.38
CA ALA A 72 -15.78 4.83 14.67
C ALA A 72 -15.13 5.38 13.40
N VAL A 73 -14.92 4.53 12.37
CA VAL A 73 -14.39 4.93 11.07
C VAL A 73 -15.27 5.98 10.40
N LYS A 74 -16.60 5.76 10.38
CA LYS A 74 -17.54 6.72 9.80
C LYS A 74 -17.62 8.03 10.61
N ALA A 75 -17.51 7.97 11.93
CA ALA A 75 -17.46 9.16 12.80
C ALA A 75 -16.17 9.95 12.56
N PHE A 76 -15.03 9.28 12.41
CA PHE A 76 -13.76 9.89 12.02
C PHE A 76 -13.88 10.64 10.70
N GLY A 77 -14.41 10.02 9.64
CA GLY A 77 -14.57 10.65 8.33
C GLY A 77 -15.48 11.90 8.36
N ARG A 78 -16.49 11.93 9.25
CA ARG A 78 -17.29 13.14 9.46
C ARG A 78 -16.54 14.24 10.20
N ARG A 79 -15.77 13.87 11.24
CA ARG A 79 -15.02 14.83 12.08
C ARG A 79 -13.82 15.43 11.35
N CYS A 80 -13.14 14.64 10.53
CA CYS A 80 -11.89 14.99 9.87
C CYS A 80 -12.05 15.10 8.33
N SER A 81 -13.24 15.47 7.86
CA SER A 81 -13.62 15.46 6.44
C SER A 81 -12.76 16.37 5.56
N ASN A 82 -12.07 17.34 6.14
CA ASN A 82 -11.14 18.24 5.44
C ASN A 82 -9.83 17.56 5.00
N ILE A 83 -9.43 16.46 5.68
CA ILE A 83 -8.20 15.72 5.39
C ILE A 83 -8.44 14.24 5.18
N SER A 84 -9.69 13.79 5.12
CA SER A 84 -9.95 12.35 5.00
C SER A 84 -11.14 11.99 4.15
N ARG A 85 -11.07 10.81 3.54
CA ARG A 85 -12.16 10.11 2.87
C ARG A 85 -12.27 8.70 3.41
N ILE A 86 -13.51 8.20 3.54
CA ILE A 86 -13.78 6.81 3.94
C ILE A 86 -14.30 6.04 2.73
N TYR A 87 -13.71 4.87 2.48
CA TYR A 87 -14.16 3.97 1.43
C TYR A 87 -13.98 2.50 1.84
N SER A 88 -14.50 1.56 1.05
CA SER A 88 -14.31 0.13 1.26
C SER A 88 -13.63 -0.50 0.05
N ILE A 89 -12.65 -1.36 0.28
CA ILE A 89 -11.94 -2.11 -0.77
C ILE A 89 -12.61 -3.46 -1.09
N GLY A 90 -13.64 -3.84 -0.36
CA GLY A 90 -14.33 -5.12 -0.53
C GLY A 90 -15.07 -5.54 0.73
N LYS A 91 -15.35 -6.85 0.80
CA LYS A 91 -16.03 -7.46 1.95
C LYS A 91 -15.33 -8.75 2.32
N SER A 92 -15.41 -9.13 3.61
CA SER A 92 -15.01 -10.44 4.10
C SER A 92 -15.92 -11.55 3.59
N VAL A 93 -15.60 -12.81 3.89
CA VAL A 93 -16.43 -13.98 3.57
C VAL A 93 -17.87 -13.81 4.08
N ASN A 94 -18.07 -13.30 5.30
CA ASN A 94 -19.38 -13.07 5.88
C ASN A 94 -20.02 -11.73 5.46
N GLY A 95 -19.42 -11.03 4.49
CA GLY A 95 -19.99 -9.80 3.93
C GLY A 95 -19.70 -8.54 4.74
N ILE A 96 -18.81 -8.58 5.74
CA ILE A 96 -18.40 -7.41 6.52
C ILE A 96 -17.51 -6.50 5.65
N PRO A 97 -17.84 -5.20 5.48
CA PRO A 97 -17.02 -4.31 4.66
C PRO A 97 -15.61 -4.10 5.22
N LEU A 98 -14.62 -4.07 4.34
CA LEU A 98 -13.23 -3.75 4.63
C LEU A 98 -13.05 -2.23 4.49
N TRP A 99 -13.23 -1.52 5.60
CA TRP A 99 -13.20 -0.06 5.62
C TRP A 99 -11.80 0.50 5.63
N VAL A 100 -11.55 1.49 4.77
CA VAL A 100 -10.30 2.25 4.69
C VAL A 100 -10.54 3.70 5.06
N ILE A 101 -9.63 4.25 5.85
CA ILE A 101 -9.46 5.68 6.12
C ILE A 101 -8.33 6.16 5.21
N GLU A 102 -8.63 7.06 4.29
CA GLU A 102 -7.66 7.79 3.49
C GLU A 102 -7.41 9.14 4.15
N ILE A 103 -6.14 9.52 4.29
CA ILE A 103 -5.71 10.81 4.87
C ILE A 103 -4.73 11.47 3.90
N SER A 104 -5.04 12.70 3.48
CA SER A 104 -4.26 13.56 2.59
C SER A 104 -4.78 14.99 2.71
N ASP A 105 -4.08 15.98 2.23
CA ASP A 105 -4.60 17.36 2.10
C ASP A 105 -5.70 17.48 1.02
N LYS A 106 -5.73 16.54 0.05
CA LYS A 106 -6.77 16.43 -1.00
C LYS A 106 -7.36 15.01 -1.08
N PRO A 107 -8.10 14.57 -0.05
CA PRO A 107 -8.60 13.21 0.01
C PRO A 107 -9.53 12.88 -1.16
N GLY A 108 -9.24 11.79 -1.87
CA GLY A 108 -9.98 11.36 -3.05
C GLY A 108 -9.44 11.86 -4.38
N GLU A 109 -8.47 12.75 -4.39
CA GLU A 109 -7.75 13.19 -5.57
C GLU A 109 -6.43 12.42 -5.73
N GLN A 110 -5.98 12.22 -6.97
CA GLN A 110 -4.65 11.65 -7.23
C GLN A 110 -3.64 12.79 -7.26
N GLU A 111 -2.53 12.61 -6.57
CA GLU A 111 -1.41 13.54 -6.52
C GLU A 111 -0.09 12.84 -6.84
N ALA A 112 0.94 13.63 -7.19
CA ALA A 112 2.27 13.11 -7.48
C ALA A 112 3.10 12.99 -6.20
N GLU A 113 2.62 12.19 -5.25
CA GLU A 113 3.21 11.96 -3.95
C GLU A 113 3.24 10.47 -3.58
N PRO A 114 4.13 10.04 -2.69
CA PRO A 114 4.20 8.63 -2.30
C PRO A 114 2.96 8.22 -1.52
N ALA A 115 2.40 7.07 -1.88
CA ALA A 115 1.29 6.46 -1.15
C ALA A 115 1.79 5.43 -0.14
N PHE A 116 1.24 5.47 1.07
CA PHE A 116 1.52 4.49 2.13
C PHE A 116 0.23 3.81 2.61
N LYS A 117 0.27 2.50 2.86
CA LYS A 117 -0.85 1.81 3.51
C LYS A 117 -0.44 1.11 4.79
N TYR A 118 -1.27 1.26 5.83
CA TYR A 118 -1.25 0.42 7.01
C TYR A 118 -2.39 -0.59 6.97
N ILE A 119 -2.10 -1.84 7.35
CA ILE A 119 -3.07 -2.92 7.43
C ILE A 119 -3.00 -3.53 8.83
N GLY A 120 -4.13 -3.59 9.54
CA GLY A 120 -4.24 -4.26 10.82
C GLY A 120 -5.07 -5.53 10.74
N ASN A 121 -4.91 -6.39 11.75
CA ASN A 121 -5.75 -7.56 11.97
C ASN A 121 -5.84 -8.49 10.75
N VAL A 122 -4.70 -8.81 10.15
CA VAL A 122 -4.56 -9.87 9.12
C VAL A 122 -4.92 -11.22 9.71
N HIS A 123 -4.44 -11.49 10.93
CA HIS A 123 -4.91 -12.60 11.76
C HIS A 123 -5.96 -12.11 12.74
N GLY A 124 -7.10 -12.80 12.78
CA GLY A 124 -8.22 -12.35 13.60
C GLY A 124 -7.96 -12.38 15.11
N ASP A 125 -7.01 -13.21 15.57
CA ASP A 125 -6.57 -13.31 16.96
C ASP A 125 -5.46 -12.30 17.35
N GLU A 126 -5.13 -11.33 16.45
CA GLU A 126 -4.13 -10.28 16.65
C GLU A 126 -4.78 -8.87 16.52
N PRO A 127 -5.60 -8.42 17.49
CA PRO A 127 -6.42 -7.22 17.33
C PRO A 127 -5.75 -5.91 17.71
N VAL A 128 -4.52 -5.91 18.24
CA VAL A 128 -3.85 -4.69 18.73
C VAL A 128 -3.73 -3.66 17.58
N GLY A 129 -3.21 -4.08 16.43
CA GLY A 129 -3.04 -3.21 15.25
C GLY A 129 -4.34 -2.55 14.81
N ARG A 130 -5.47 -3.26 14.95
CA ARG A 130 -6.80 -2.77 14.61
C ARG A 130 -7.18 -1.50 15.39
N GLU A 131 -6.85 -1.48 16.69
CA GLU A 131 -7.16 -0.35 17.58
C GLU A 131 -6.11 0.76 17.42
N LEU A 132 -4.81 0.41 17.34
CA LEU A 132 -3.75 1.41 17.22
C LEU A 132 -3.84 2.20 15.90
N LEU A 133 -4.34 1.61 14.83
CA LEU A 133 -4.56 2.30 13.56
C LEU A 133 -5.65 3.38 13.66
N LEU A 134 -6.68 3.18 14.47
CA LEU A 134 -7.65 4.23 14.77
C LEU A 134 -7.04 5.32 15.65
N PHE A 135 -6.16 4.96 16.61
CA PHE A 135 -5.44 5.98 17.38
C PHE A 135 -4.54 6.82 16.50
N LEU A 136 -3.82 6.20 15.53
CA LEU A 136 -2.99 6.90 14.56
C LEU A 136 -3.82 7.91 13.74
N ALA A 137 -4.92 7.45 13.14
CA ALA A 137 -5.80 8.33 12.36
C ALA A 137 -6.30 9.52 13.20
N ASN A 138 -6.82 9.24 14.40
CA ASN A 138 -7.30 10.30 15.28
C ASN A 138 -6.19 11.26 15.71
N TRP A 139 -5.00 10.75 16.05
CA TRP A 139 -3.87 11.58 16.43
C TRP A 139 -3.44 12.52 15.30
N ILE A 140 -3.34 12.02 14.06
CA ILE A 140 -3.01 12.85 12.89
C ILE A 140 -4.08 13.95 12.71
N CYS A 141 -5.36 13.60 12.77
CA CYS A 141 -6.44 14.58 12.62
C CYS A 141 -6.41 15.68 13.69
N ASP A 142 -6.08 15.32 14.93
CA ASP A 142 -6.05 16.27 16.05
C ASP A 142 -4.79 17.16 16.04
N ASN A 143 -3.73 16.74 15.34
CA ASN A 143 -2.42 17.38 15.42
C ASN A 143 -1.88 17.95 14.09
N HIS A 144 -2.45 17.66 12.92
CA HIS A 144 -1.90 18.11 11.63
C HIS A 144 -1.72 19.62 11.48
N LEU A 145 -2.47 20.43 12.23
CA LEU A 145 -2.32 21.89 12.26
C LEU A 145 -1.35 22.41 13.35
N LYS A 146 -0.78 21.52 14.19
CA LYS A 146 0.00 21.88 15.36
C LYS A 146 1.37 21.19 15.43
N ASP A 147 1.46 20.00 14.89
CA ASP A 147 2.66 19.16 14.91
C ASP A 147 3.26 19.09 13.51
N PRO A 148 4.53 19.49 13.30
CA PRO A 148 5.14 19.52 11.97
C PRO A 148 5.25 18.15 11.29
N LEU A 149 5.36 17.07 12.07
CA LEU A 149 5.41 15.71 11.52
C LEU A 149 4.04 15.29 10.98
N ALA A 150 2.97 15.56 11.74
CA ALA A 150 1.61 15.29 11.30
C ALA A 150 1.24 16.14 10.07
N ALA A 151 1.61 17.43 10.06
CA ALA A 151 1.42 18.33 8.92
C ALA A 151 2.13 17.79 7.68
N SER A 152 3.42 17.44 7.80
CA SER A 152 4.22 16.91 6.69
C SER A 152 3.65 15.60 6.12
N ILE A 153 3.11 14.72 6.97
CA ILE A 153 2.46 13.49 6.50
C ILE A 153 1.21 13.81 5.69
N VAL A 154 0.33 14.70 6.20
CA VAL A 154 -0.93 15.07 5.54
C VAL A 154 -0.70 15.79 4.21
N GLU A 155 0.35 16.63 4.13
CA GLU A 155 0.63 17.48 2.97
C GLU A 155 1.44 16.76 1.87
N ASN A 156 2.11 15.64 2.17
CA ASN A 156 3.08 15.06 1.23
C ASN A 156 3.03 13.52 1.13
N VAL A 157 2.07 12.87 1.81
CA VAL A 157 1.90 11.40 1.72
C VAL A 157 0.43 11.05 1.63
N HIS A 158 0.07 10.28 0.63
CA HIS A 158 -1.26 9.70 0.53
C HIS A 158 -1.36 8.48 1.46
N LEU A 159 -1.83 8.71 2.68
CA LEU A 159 -1.88 7.69 3.73
C LEU A 159 -3.22 6.95 3.71
N HIS A 160 -3.19 5.62 3.61
CA HIS A 160 -4.36 4.75 3.68
C HIS A 160 -4.26 3.82 4.88
N ILE A 161 -5.32 3.71 5.64
CA ILE A 161 -5.39 2.91 6.86
C ILE A 161 -6.55 1.92 6.76
N LEU A 162 -6.25 0.61 6.72
CA LEU A 162 -7.20 -0.49 6.82
C LEU A 162 -7.12 -1.11 8.22
N PRO A 163 -8.00 -0.74 9.16
CA PRO A 163 -7.88 -1.21 10.53
C PRO A 163 -8.08 -2.73 10.68
N SER A 164 -8.92 -3.35 9.86
CA SER A 164 -9.20 -4.78 9.96
C SER A 164 -9.33 -5.42 8.58
N MET A 165 -8.33 -6.23 8.21
CA MET A 165 -8.40 -7.08 7.01
C MET A 165 -9.25 -8.34 7.26
N ASN A 166 -9.27 -8.87 8.48
CA ASN A 166 -9.95 -10.12 8.85
C ASN A 166 -11.00 -9.92 9.96
N PRO A 167 -12.09 -9.18 9.67
CA PRO A 167 -13.14 -8.93 10.66
C PRO A 167 -13.88 -10.20 11.11
N ASP A 168 -13.94 -11.23 10.25
CA ASP A 168 -14.56 -12.51 10.56
C ASP A 168 -13.72 -13.29 11.58
N GLY A 169 -12.40 -13.42 11.34
CA GLY A 169 -11.50 -14.07 12.26
C GLY A 169 -11.44 -13.35 13.61
N PHE A 170 -11.50 -12.02 13.63
CA PHE A 170 -11.63 -11.24 14.85
C PHE A 170 -12.88 -11.61 15.65
N SER A 171 -14.05 -11.67 15.01
CA SER A 171 -15.30 -12.05 15.69
C SER A 171 -15.25 -13.48 16.26
N LEU A 172 -14.55 -14.38 15.57
CA LEU A 172 -14.37 -15.77 15.95
C LEU A 172 -13.18 -16.00 16.88
N ARG A 173 -12.40 -14.96 17.17
CA ARG A 173 -11.14 -15.00 17.97
C ARG A 173 -10.19 -16.09 17.50
N ARG A 174 -9.99 -16.18 16.19
CA ARG A 174 -9.08 -17.16 15.59
C ARG A 174 -8.23 -16.53 14.52
N ARG A 175 -7.09 -17.17 14.21
CA ARG A 175 -6.11 -16.71 13.24
C ARG A 175 -6.70 -16.56 11.84
N GLY A 176 -7.31 -17.61 11.31
CA GLY A 176 -7.88 -17.65 9.97
C GLY A 176 -9.19 -16.84 9.83
N ASN A 177 -9.61 -16.60 8.60
CA ASN A 177 -10.87 -15.94 8.28
C ASN A 177 -12.10 -16.86 8.54
N ALA A 178 -13.29 -16.51 8.05
CA ALA A 178 -14.50 -17.32 8.22
C ALA A 178 -14.34 -18.75 7.64
N ASN A 179 -13.57 -18.92 6.58
CA ASN A 179 -13.26 -20.22 5.97
C ASN A 179 -12.09 -20.95 6.66
N ASN A 180 -11.58 -20.40 7.78
CA ASN A 180 -10.41 -20.89 8.51
C ASN A 180 -9.10 -20.91 7.67
N VAL A 181 -8.98 -20.00 6.71
CA VAL A 181 -7.79 -19.80 5.90
C VAL A 181 -6.93 -18.70 6.55
N ASP A 182 -5.63 -18.97 6.72
CA ASP A 182 -4.65 -17.97 7.10
C ASP A 182 -4.42 -17.01 5.93
N LEU A 183 -4.87 -15.76 6.07
CA LEU A 183 -4.79 -14.77 4.99
C LEU A 183 -3.35 -14.37 4.64
N ASN A 184 -2.41 -14.57 5.57
CA ASN A 184 -0.98 -14.35 5.31
C ASN A 184 -0.27 -15.62 4.78
N ARG A 185 -1.04 -16.54 4.19
CA ARG A 185 -0.60 -17.72 3.43
C ARG A 185 -1.42 -17.89 2.14
N ASP A 186 -2.28 -16.92 1.84
CA ASP A 186 -3.25 -17.02 0.74
C ASP A 186 -2.87 -16.19 -0.49
N PHE A 187 -1.73 -15.48 -0.48
CA PHE A 187 -1.20 -14.79 -1.65
C PHE A 187 -0.44 -15.76 -2.57
N PRO A 188 -0.35 -15.49 -3.90
CA PRO A 188 0.56 -16.21 -4.78
C PRO A 188 1.99 -16.14 -4.26
N ASP A 189 2.71 -17.26 -4.32
CA ASP A 189 4.06 -17.39 -3.77
C ASP A 189 5.11 -17.49 -4.89
N GLN A 190 6.26 -16.83 -4.68
CA GLN A 190 7.33 -16.81 -5.69
C GLN A 190 8.09 -18.14 -5.82
N PHE A 191 8.19 -18.92 -4.75
CA PHE A 191 8.94 -20.18 -4.71
C PHE A 191 8.06 -21.39 -4.98
N PHE A 192 6.80 -21.33 -4.54
CA PHE A 192 5.83 -22.42 -4.63
C PHE A 192 4.51 -21.92 -5.21
N PRO A 193 4.49 -21.58 -6.52
CA PRO A 193 3.28 -21.08 -7.16
C PRO A 193 2.26 -22.22 -7.29
N LEU A 194 1.41 -22.38 -6.26
CA LEU A 194 0.43 -23.48 -6.19
C LEU A 194 -0.90 -23.15 -6.88
N ASN A 195 -1.10 -22.10 -7.46
CA ASN A 195 -2.26 -21.64 -8.23
C ASN A 195 -2.30 -20.11 -8.21
N ASP A 196 -1.85 -19.49 -9.28
CA ASP A 196 -1.82 -18.02 -9.41
C ASP A 196 -3.19 -17.43 -9.77
N ASP A 197 -4.25 -18.26 -9.79
CA ASP A 197 -5.60 -17.81 -10.04
C ASP A 197 -6.11 -16.94 -8.88
N VAL A 198 -6.21 -15.64 -9.16
CA VAL A 198 -6.70 -14.63 -8.21
C VAL A 198 -8.12 -14.94 -7.73
N ASP A 199 -8.94 -15.53 -8.58
CA ASP A 199 -10.35 -15.83 -8.26
C ASP A 199 -10.49 -16.97 -7.22
N MET A 200 -9.44 -17.77 -7.05
CA MET A 200 -9.39 -18.83 -6.04
C MET A 200 -8.98 -18.34 -4.65
N ARG A 201 -8.53 -17.09 -4.51
CA ARG A 201 -8.12 -16.52 -3.22
C ARG A 201 -9.33 -16.14 -2.36
N GLN A 202 -9.10 -15.99 -1.05
CA GLN A 202 -10.13 -15.49 -0.15
C GLN A 202 -10.57 -14.07 -0.55
N PRO A 203 -11.83 -13.68 -0.28
CA PRO A 203 -12.32 -12.35 -0.64
C PRO A 203 -11.45 -11.21 -0.08
N GLU A 204 -10.96 -11.37 1.15
CA GLU A 204 -10.09 -10.41 1.83
C GLU A 204 -8.74 -10.28 1.11
N THR A 205 -8.13 -11.38 0.72
CA THR A 205 -6.87 -11.41 -0.05
C THR A 205 -7.06 -10.76 -1.41
N ARG A 206 -8.12 -11.10 -2.14
CA ARG A 206 -8.45 -10.46 -3.42
C ARG A 206 -8.66 -8.96 -3.29
N ALA A 207 -9.30 -8.52 -2.20
CA ALA A 207 -9.49 -7.10 -1.95
C ALA A 207 -8.16 -6.36 -1.83
N ILE A 208 -7.18 -6.91 -1.10
CA ILE A 208 -5.83 -6.34 -1.01
C ILE A 208 -5.12 -6.35 -2.37
N MET A 209 -5.20 -7.46 -3.12
CA MET A 209 -4.57 -7.58 -4.43
C MET A 209 -5.13 -6.56 -5.44
N ASN A 210 -6.45 -6.34 -5.44
CA ASN A 210 -7.08 -5.34 -6.28
C ASN A 210 -6.70 -3.92 -5.84
N TRP A 211 -6.70 -3.67 -4.54
CA TRP A 211 -6.30 -2.38 -3.98
C TRP A 211 -4.88 -1.95 -4.40
N LEU A 212 -3.93 -2.92 -4.44
CA LEU A 212 -2.57 -2.68 -4.93
C LEU A 212 -2.51 -2.39 -6.44
N ARG A 213 -3.47 -2.89 -7.22
CA ARG A 213 -3.58 -2.59 -8.67
C ARG A 213 -4.19 -1.22 -8.93
N ASP A 214 -5.13 -0.80 -8.06
CA ASP A 214 -5.85 0.47 -8.21
C ASP A 214 -5.01 1.65 -7.73
N ILE A 215 -4.23 1.46 -6.66
CA ILE A 215 -3.36 2.47 -6.05
C ILE A 215 -1.92 1.98 -6.07
N HIS A 216 -1.02 2.81 -6.62
CA HIS A 216 0.41 2.53 -6.65
C HIS A 216 1.05 2.90 -5.32
N PHE A 217 0.99 1.97 -4.34
CA PHE A 217 1.62 2.18 -3.04
C PHE A 217 3.14 2.10 -3.12
N THR A 218 3.82 3.10 -2.58
CA THR A 218 5.27 3.16 -2.44
C THR A 218 5.76 2.21 -1.35
N ALA A 219 5.08 2.24 -0.19
CA ALA A 219 5.40 1.35 0.92
C ALA A 219 4.14 0.99 1.72
N SER A 220 4.30 0.00 2.59
CA SER A 220 3.23 -0.47 3.48
C SER A 220 3.77 -1.13 4.73
N ALA A 221 2.89 -1.33 5.71
CA ALA A 221 3.17 -2.18 6.84
C ALA A 221 1.91 -2.88 7.33
N SER A 222 2.03 -4.17 7.65
CA SER A 222 1.00 -4.95 8.31
C SER A 222 1.31 -5.10 9.80
N LEU A 223 0.31 -4.84 10.66
CA LEU A 223 0.45 -4.88 12.11
C LEU A 223 -0.06 -6.22 12.65
N HIS A 224 0.84 -6.99 13.22
CA HIS A 224 0.66 -8.31 13.80
C HIS A 224 0.90 -8.31 15.30
N GLY A 225 0.81 -9.48 15.94
CA GLY A 225 1.11 -9.68 17.35
C GLY A 225 1.51 -11.12 17.67
N GLY A 226 2.27 -11.28 18.72
CA GLY A 226 2.85 -12.55 19.19
C GLY A 226 4.38 -12.49 19.28
N ALA A 227 4.97 -11.35 18.91
CA ALA A 227 6.37 -11.01 19.09
C ALA A 227 6.54 -9.49 19.15
N LEU A 228 7.79 -9.03 19.30
CA LEU A 228 8.14 -7.62 19.27
C LEU A 228 9.33 -7.42 18.31
N VAL A 229 9.04 -7.28 17.00
CA VAL A 229 10.04 -7.21 15.94
C VAL A 229 9.49 -6.60 14.65
N ALA A 230 10.32 -5.88 13.90
CA ALA A 230 10.04 -5.47 12.52
C ALA A 230 10.65 -6.49 11.54
N ASN A 231 9.79 -7.27 10.89
CA ASN A 231 10.17 -8.28 9.92
C ASN A 231 10.19 -7.70 8.49
N TYR A 232 11.17 -8.12 7.69
CA TYR A 232 11.39 -7.68 6.30
C TYR A 232 11.69 -8.85 5.36
N PRO A 233 11.46 -8.69 4.02
CA PRO A 233 11.64 -9.73 3.02
C PRO A 233 13.06 -10.31 2.93
N TRP A 234 13.21 -11.54 2.39
CA TRP A 234 12.11 -12.43 2.01
C TRP A 234 11.58 -13.22 3.22
N ASP A 235 10.32 -13.59 3.15
CA ASP A 235 9.69 -14.44 4.18
C ASP A 235 9.97 -15.94 3.98
N GLY A 236 10.42 -16.34 2.81
CA GLY A 236 10.67 -17.75 2.47
C GLY A 236 11.98 -18.01 1.76
N THR A 237 12.29 -19.29 1.59
CA THR A 237 13.47 -19.80 0.85
C THR A 237 13.05 -20.92 -0.09
N GLU A 238 13.77 -21.12 -1.19
CA GLU A 238 13.51 -22.20 -2.15
C GLU A 238 13.63 -23.60 -1.52
N ASP A 239 14.57 -23.77 -0.59
CA ASP A 239 14.88 -25.05 0.07
C ASP A 239 14.08 -25.30 1.36
N LYS A 240 13.19 -24.39 1.74
CA LYS A 240 12.37 -24.43 2.96
C LYS A 240 13.13 -24.45 4.26
N ARG A 241 14.39 -24.05 4.27
CA ARG A 241 15.22 -23.99 5.48
C ARG A 241 15.16 -22.63 6.12
N THR A 242 15.25 -22.61 7.44
CA THR A 242 15.40 -21.40 8.22
C THR A 242 16.82 -20.87 8.08
N ASN A 243 17.01 -19.88 7.22
CA ASN A 243 18.28 -19.16 7.01
C ASN A 243 18.00 -17.78 6.42
N TYR A 244 18.99 -16.92 6.52
CA TYR A 244 18.90 -15.58 5.94
C TYR A 244 18.76 -15.66 4.40
N PHE A 245 17.76 -14.96 3.87
CA PHE A 245 17.53 -14.87 2.43
C PHE A 245 17.10 -13.44 2.07
N GLY A 246 18.05 -12.63 1.63
CA GLY A 246 17.83 -11.21 1.31
C GLY A 246 17.09 -11.02 -0.01
N CYS A 247 16.19 -10.06 -0.06
CA CYS A 247 15.56 -9.59 -1.30
C CYS A 247 16.50 -8.63 -2.06
N PRO A 248 16.19 -8.25 -3.32
CA PRO A 248 17.03 -7.31 -4.07
C PRO A 248 17.29 -5.97 -3.37
N ASP A 249 16.33 -5.47 -2.60
CA ASP A 249 16.40 -4.22 -1.84
C ASP A 249 16.65 -4.43 -0.33
N ASP A 250 17.38 -5.47 0.05
CA ASP A 250 17.60 -5.87 1.43
C ASP A 250 18.09 -4.72 2.33
N GLU A 251 19.07 -3.94 1.87
CA GLU A 251 19.59 -2.80 2.63
C GLU A 251 18.52 -1.73 2.89
N THR A 252 17.66 -1.46 1.90
CA THR A 252 16.55 -0.51 2.02
C THR A 252 15.52 -1.01 3.02
N PHE A 253 15.16 -2.28 2.97
CA PHE A 253 14.23 -2.88 3.91
C PHE A 253 14.76 -2.91 5.34
N ARG A 254 16.02 -3.27 5.53
CA ARG A 254 16.68 -3.22 6.84
C ARG A 254 16.69 -1.81 7.42
N PHE A 255 16.96 -0.81 6.58
CA PHE A 255 16.90 0.60 6.97
C PHE A 255 15.49 0.99 7.42
N MET A 256 14.45 0.65 6.65
CA MET A 256 13.05 0.93 7.00
C MET A 256 12.62 0.21 8.29
N ALA A 257 12.95 -1.06 8.43
CA ALA A 257 12.69 -1.83 9.66
C ALA A 257 13.39 -1.21 10.87
N SER A 258 14.62 -0.72 10.68
CA SER A 258 15.38 -0.03 11.73
C SER A 258 14.74 1.30 12.14
N ILE A 259 14.17 2.08 11.20
CA ILE A 259 13.41 3.29 11.53
C ILE A 259 12.26 2.97 12.48
N TYR A 260 11.48 1.92 12.19
CA TYR A 260 10.39 1.52 13.06
C TYR A 260 10.90 1.07 14.43
N SER A 261 11.86 0.15 14.44
CA SER A 261 12.40 -0.44 15.65
C SER A 261 13.07 0.58 16.58
N HIS A 262 13.89 1.50 16.04
CA HIS A 262 14.56 2.52 16.85
C HIS A 262 13.61 3.63 17.33
N SER A 263 12.49 3.84 16.65
CA SER A 263 11.45 4.78 17.09
C SER A 263 10.50 4.17 18.12
N HIS A 264 10.53 2.85 18.31
CA HIS A 264 9.74 2.14 19.30
C HIS A 264 10.39 2.22 20.69
N TYR A 265 9.57 2.24 21.73
CA TYR A 265 10.04 2.41 23.11
C TYR A 265 11.15 1.42 23.53
N ASN A 266 11.05 0.15 23.12
CA ASN A 266 12.00 -0.89 23.51
C ASN A 266 12.29 -1.97 22.46
N MET A 267 11.70 -1.91 21.25
CA MET A 267 11.86 -2.95 20.23
C MET A 267 13.35 -3.13 19.83
N SER A 268 14.09 -2.03 19.63
CA SER A 268 15.51 -2.06 19.27
C SER A 268 16.42 -2.65 20.35
N SER A 269 15.91 -2.75 21.59
CA SER A 269 16.60 -3.35 22.74
C SER A 269 16.23 -4.83 22.94
N SER A 270 15.53 -5.44 21.98
CA SER A 270 15.13 -6.86 22.03
C SER A 270 16.35 -7.76 22.25
N LYS A 271 16.21 -8.76 23.13
CA LYS A 271 17.22 -9.81 23.33
C LYS A 271 17.06 -10.98 22.35
N GLU A 272 15.87 -11.12 21.78
CA GLU A 272 15.53 -12.18 20.82
C GLU A 272 15.93 -11.77 19.40
N PHE A 273 15.62 -10.52 19.02
CA PHE A 273 15.89 -9.99 17.69
C PHE A 273 16.89 -8.84 17.78
N GLN A 274 18.10 -9.06 17.29
CA GLN A 274 19.16 -8.04 17.34
C GLN A 274 18.72 -6.73 16.64
N GLY A 275 18.70 -5.64 17.38
CA GLY A 275 18.22 -4.35 16.87
C GLY A 275 16.72 -4.28 16.64
N GLY A 276 15.94 -5.28 17.11
CA GLY A 276 14.49 -5.36 16.94
C GLY A 276 14.03 -5.56 15.50
N ILE A 277 14.88 -6.11 14.64
CA ILE A 277 14.57 -6.40 13.23
C ILE A 277 14.93 -7.83 12.89
N THR A 278 14.24 -8.43 11.91
CA THR A 278 14.57 -9.76 11.41
C THR A 278 14.23 -9.91 9.92
N ASN A 279 15.05 -10.68 9.19
CA ASN A 279 14.64 -11.22 7.90
C ASN A 279 13.66 -12.38 8.15
N GLY A 280 12.54 -12.42 7.41
CA GLY A 280 11.47 -13.39 7.66
C GLY A 280 11.93 -14.83 7.55
N ALA A 281 12.69 -15.16 6.51
CA ALA A 281 13.25 -16.50 6.32
C ALA A 281 14.26 -16.90 7.40
N SER A 282 14.94 -15.94 8.04
CA SER A 282 15.81 -16.20 9.19
C SER A 282 15.02 -16.51 10.47
N TRP A 283 13.81 -16.00 10.59
CA TRP A 283 12.97 -16.28 11.75
C TRP A 283 12.28 -17.64 11.60
N TYR A 284 11.38 -17.77 10.65
CA TYR A 284 10.84 -19.03 10.17
C TYR A 284 10.26 -18.85 8.76
N PRO A 285 10.60 -19.70 7.80
CA PRO A 285 10.16 -19.50 6.43
C PRO A 285 8.64 -19.68 6.31
N ILE A 286 8.01 -18.73 5.61
CA ILE A 286 6.60 -18.79 5.25
C ILE A 286 6.43 -18.58 3.75
N TYR A 287 5.29 -19.00 3.23
CA TYR A 287 4.97 -18.97 1.81
C TYR A 287 3.55 -18.44 1.61
N GLY A 288 3.33 -17.67 0.53
CA GLY A 288 2.06 -17.01 0.28
C GLY A 288 1.79 -15.84 1.21
N GLY A 289 2.84 -15.20 1.72
CA GLY A 289 2.77 -14.01 2.56
C GLY A 289 2.44 -12.74 1.78
N MET A 290 1.75 -11.80 2.42
CA MET A 290 1.39 -10.51 1.83
C MET A 290 2.61 -9.63 1.58
N GLN A 291 3.60 -9.64 2.46
CA GLN A 291 4.80 -8.83 2.41
C GLN A 291 5.58 -9.04 1.11
N ASP A 292 5.96 -10.29 0.81
CA ASP A 292 6.71 -10.65 -0.40
C ASP A 292 5.89 -10.35 -1.66
N TRP A 293 4.58 -10.68 -1.63
CA TRP A 293 3.69 -10.45 -2.76
C TRP A 293 3.56 -8.95 -3.11
N ASN A 294 3.39 -8.08 -2.12
CA ASN A 294 3.30 -6.64 -2.32
C ASN A 294 4.58 -6.06 -2.97
N TYR A 295 5.75 -6.52 -2.52
CA TYR A 295 7.02 -6.08 -3.09
C TYR A 295 7.20 -6.55 -4.54
N ILE A 296 6.93 -7.81 -4.83
CA ILE A 296 7.12 -8.41 -6.16
C ILE A 296 6.14 -7.82 -7.19
N HIS A 297 4.86 -7.74 -6.84
CA HIS A 297 3.79 -7.42 -7.80
C HIS A 297 3.44 -5.94 -7.85
N GLY A 298 3.62 -5.21 -6.75
CA GLY A 298 3.31 -3.79 -6.63
C GLY A 298 4.51 -2.86 -6.61
N GLY A 299 5.72 -3.39 -6.44
CA GLY A 299 6.89 -2.55 -6.11
C GLY A 299 6.72 -1.83 -4.77
N CYS A 300 5.80 -2.33 -3.94
CA CYS A 300 5.44 -1.75 -2.65
C CYS A 300 6.32 -2.33 -1.54
N PHE A 301 7.10 -1.50 -0.87
CA PHE A 301 8.03 -1.88 0.19
C PHE A 301 7.25 -2.17 1.47
N GLU A 302 6.83 -3.42 1.68
CA GLU A 302 6.04 -3.82 2.86
C GLU A 302 6.91 -4.42 3.97
N LEU A 303 6.61 -4.04 5.23
CA LEU A 303 7.12 -4.64 6.44
C LEU A 303 6.00 -5.39 7.17
N THR A 304 6.34 -6.50 7.82
CA THR A 304 5.48 -7.17 8.81
C THR A 304 5.94 -6.76 10.20
N LEU A 305 5.06 -6.07 10.95
CA LEU A 305 5.39 -5.49 12.25
C LEU A 305 4.68 -6.26 13.35
N GLU A 306 5.43 -6.98 14.16
CA GLU A 306 4.95 -7.62 15.38
C GLU A 306 5.06 -6.62 16.52
N ILE A 307 3.91 -6.10 16.98
CA ILE A 307 3.85 -4.89 17.82
C ILE A 307 3.51 -5.17 19.30
N SER A 308 3.35 -6.42 19.64
CA SER A 308 2.99 -6.86 20.99
C SER A 308 3.35 -8.32 21.17
N ASP A 309 4.08 -8.67 22.26
CA ASP A 309 4.42 -10.06 22.61
C ASP A 309 3.17 -10.94 22.83
N ASN A 310 2.10 -10.35 23.32
CA ASN A 310 0.82 -11.05 23.50
C ASN A 310 -0.09 -10.75 22.28
N LYS A 311 -0.57 -11.80 21.63
CA LYS A 311 -1.48 -11.68 20.48
C LYS A 311 -2.78 -10.94 20.84
N TRP A 312 -3.30 -11.17 22.05
CA TRP A 312 -4.55 -10.56 22.50
C TRP A 312 -4.42 -10.05 23.94
N PRO A 313 -3.69 -8.94 24.17
CA PRO A 313 -3.55 -8.35 25.49
C PRO A 313 -4.88 -7.80 26.03
N SER A 314 -4.91 -7.43 27.29
CA SER A 314 -6.06 -6.70 27.85
C SER A 314 -6.24 -5.37 27.14
N ALA A 315 -7.49 -4.97 26.84
CA ALA A 315 -7.75 -3.66 26.25
C ALA A 315 -7.26 -2.47 27.08
N ASN A 316 -7.03 -2.68 28.40
CA ASN A 316 -6.44 -1.66 29.27
C ASN A 316 -4.96 -1.38 28.94
N GLU A 317 -4.28 -2.28 28.21
CA GLU A 317 -2.89 -2.12 27.76
C GLU A 317 -2.79 -1.28 26.46
N LEU A 318 -3.89 -1.13 25.71
CA LEU A 318 -3.89 -0.41 24.44
C LEU A 318 -3.34 1.03 24.51
N PRO A 319 -3.64 1.84 25.53
CA PRO A 319 -3.02 3.17 25.66
C PRO A 319 -1.50 3.12 25.80
N THR A 320 -0.97 2.14 26.51
CA THR A 320 0.48 1.94 26.67
C THR A 320 1.11 1.45 25.37
N LEU A 321 0.49 0.48 24.71
CA LEU A 321 0.95 -0.03 23.41
C LEU A 321 0.92 1.08 22.35
N TRP A 322 -0.07 1.98 22.39
CA TRP A 322 -0.11 3.15 21.55
C TRP A 322 1.11 4.05 21.78
N GLU A 323 1.39 4.43 23.01
CA GLU A 323 2.54 5.29 23.31
C GLU A 323 3.87 4.64 22.90
N TYR A 324 4.00 3.31 22.97
CA TYR A 324 5.19 2.60 22.51
C TYR A 324 5.34 2.61 20.99
N ASN A 325 4.26 2.52 20.24
CA ASN A 325 4.26 2.38 18.78
C ASN A 325 4.05 3.71 18.03
N LYS A 326 3.49 4.74 18.68
CA LYS A 326 3.08 5.99 18.03
C LYS A 326 4.17 6.60 17.16
N MET A 327 5.35 6.82 17.72
CA MET A 327 6.44 7.45 16.96
C MET A 327 7.00 6.54 15.88
N SER A 328 7.01 5.22 16.08
CA SER A 328 7.39 4.25 15.06
C SER A 328 6.49 4.30 13.86
N MET A 329 5.17 4.33 14.09
CA MET A 329 4.16 4.41 13.02
C MET A 329 4.27 5.73 12.25
N LEU A 330 4.43 6.86 12.93
CA LEU A 330 4.58 8.17 12.29
C LEU A 330 5.89 8.29 11.50
N ASN A 331 7.01 7.88 12.10
CA ASN A 331 8.32 7.99 11.47
C ASN A 331 8.46 7.04 10.27
N LEU A 332 7.84 5.87 10.29
CA LEU A 332 7.85 4.97 9.14
C LEU A 332 7.11 5.59 7.94
N VAL A 333 5.96 6.22 8.13
CA VAL A 333 5.25 6.96 7.07
C VAL A 333 6.11 8.14 6.57
N ALA A 334 6.61 8.96 7.48
CA ALA A 334 7.41 10.13 7.14
C ALA A 334 8.76 9.78 6.49
N SER A 335 9.25 8.55 6.68
CA SER A 335 10.50 8.08 6.04
C SER A 335 10.40 8.06 4.52
N LEU A 336 9.20 7.94 3.94
CA LEU A 336 9.01 8.02 2.49
C LEU A 336 9.47 9.36 1.91
N LEU A 337 9.37 10.43 2.69
CA LEU A 337 9.78 11.79 2.29
C LEU A 337 11.28 12.05 2.47
N LYS A 338 11.97 11.16 3.20
CA LYS A 338 13.38 11.32 3.58
C LYS A 338 14.28 10.25 2.99
N THR A 339 13.73 9.28 2.23
CA THR A 339 14.45 8.08 1.81
C THR A 339 14.32 7.89 0.30
N GLY A 340 15.47 7.70 -0.37
CA GLY A 340 15.50 7.34 -1.78
C GLY A 340 15.47 8.52 -2.76
N VAL A 341 15.01 8.24 -3.97
CA VAL A 341 14.93 9.20 -5.06
C VAL A 341 13.51 9.28 -5.60
N HIS A 342 13.02 10.49 -5.75
CA HIS A 342 11.67 10.81 -6.22
C HIS A 342 11.74 11.72 -7.43
N GLY A 343 10.76 11.70 -8.30
CA GLY A 343 10.72 12.56 -9.46
C GLY A 343 9.69 12.14 -10.48
N ARG A 344 9.81 12.66 -11.69
CA ARG A 344 8.92 12.39 -12.83
C ARG A 344 9.70 12.05 -14.08
N ILE A 345 9.04 11.41 -15.03
CA ILE A 345 9.60 11.09 -16.33
C ILE A 345 8.88 11.92 -17.40
N PHE A 346 9.64 12.67 -18.21
CA PHE A 346 9.12 13.55 -19.25
C PHE A 346 9.68 13.18 -20.62
N SER A 347 8.92 13.48 -21.67
CA SER A 347 9.38 13.46 -23.06
C SER A 347 10.09 14.77 -23.38
N SER A 348 11.28 14.71 -24.04
CA SER A 348 12.05 15.90 -24.42
C SER A 348 11.40 16.72 -25.54
N ASP A 349 10.63 16.08 -26.43
CA ASP A 349 9.98 16.71 -27.58
C ASP A 349 8.65 17.37 -27.23
N THR A 350 7.90 16.82 -26.26
CA THR A 350 6.57 17.32 -25.91
C THR A 350 6.51 18.01 -24.55
N GLY A 351 7.51 17.79 -23.68
CA GLY A 351 7.49 18.22 -22.28
C GLY A 351 6.42 17.53 -21.42
N ARG A 352 5.73 16.51 -21.97
CA ARG A 352 4.65 15.81 -21.26
C ARG A 352 5.17 14.65 -20.43
N PRO A 353 4.51 14.32 -19.31
CA PRO A 353 4.78 13.10 -18.55
C PRO A 353 4.61 11.85 -19.43
N VAL A 354 5.54 10.88 -19.31
CA VAL A 354 5.52 9.63 -20.07
C VAL A 354 5.68 8.44 -19.12
N LEU A 355 4.86 7.41 -19.35
CA LEU A 355 4.85 6.22 -18.50
C LEU A 355 6.09 5.38 -18.72
N GLY A 356 6.79 5.08 -17.63
CA GLY A 356 8.01 4.31 -17.65
C GLY A 356 8.27 3.55 -16.36
N SER A 357 9.50 3.16 -16.20
CA SER A 357 9.98 2.45 -15.02
C SER A 357 11.36 2.94 -14.61
N ILE A 358 11.63 2.81 -13.32
CA ILE A 358 12.91 3.12 -12.70
C ILE A 358 13.58 1.84 -12.23
N THR A 359 14.83 1.67 -12.63
CA THR A 359 15.72 0.61 -12.15
C THR A 359 16.97 1.22 -11.52
N VAL A 360 17.62 0.45 -10.65
CA VAL A 360 18.89 0.84 -10.03
C VAL A 360 19.91 -0.26 -10.37
N LYS A 361 21.05 0.15 -10.89
CA LYS A 361 22.11 -0.80 -11.29
C LYS A 361 22.58 -1.61 -10.08
N GLY A 362 22.60 -2.92 -10.25
CA GLY A 362 22.97 -3.87 -9.20
C GLY A 362 21.82 -4.31 -8.29
N ILE A 363 20.62 -3.69 -8.42
CA ILE A 363 19.41 -4.08 -7.69
C ILE A 363 18.39 -4.62 -8.69
N ASN A 364 18.12 -5.92 -8.61
CA ASN A 364 17.18 -6.59 -9.53
C ASN A 364 15.71 -6.35 -9.11
N HIS A 365 15.33 -5.08 -9.08
CA HIS A 365 13.94 -4.66 -8.81
C HIS A 365 13.61 -3.42 -9.61
N THR A 366 12.35 -3.36 -10.10
CA THR A 366 11.87 -2.28 -10.95
C THR A 366 10.63 -1.64 -10.35
N VAL A 367 10.67 -0.31 -10.19
CA VAL A 367 9.51 0.48 -9.77
C VAL A 367 8.89 1.13 -11.00
N LYS A 368 7.56 1.04 -11.15
CA LYS A 368 6.82 1.68 -12.22
C LYS A 368 6.49 3.12 -11.86
N ALA A 369 6.47 3.99 -12.85
CA ALA A 369 5.95 5.35 -12.67
C ALA A 369 4.43 5.36 -12.59
N GLY A 370 3.88 6.30 -11.80
CA GLY A 370 2.46 6.53 -11.63
C GLY A 370 1.76 6.86 -12.96
N ARG A 371 0.53 6.37 -13.13
CA ARG A 371 -0.18 6.45 -14.43
C ARG A 371 -0.59 7.87 -14.83
N THR A 372 -0.88 8.71 -13.85
CA THR A 372 -1.43 10.06 -14.07
C THR A 372 -0.34 11.10 -14.28
N PHE A 373 0.70 11.08 -13.44
CA PHE A 373 1.72 12.12 -13.40
C PHE A 373 3.09 11.66 -13.88
N ALA A 374 3.26 10.35 -14.17
CA ALA A 374 4.55 9.70 -14.42
C ALA A 374 5.57 9.94 -13.29
N ASP A 375 5.07 10.17 -12.08
CA ASP A 375 5.82 10.28 -10.85
C ASP A 375 6.36 8.92 -10.42
N TYR A 376 7.50 8.94 -9.73
CA TYR A 376 8.09 7.72 -9.17
C TYR A 376 8.72 8.00 -7.80
N HIS A 377 8.66 6.99 -6.96
CA HIS A 377 9.19 7.01 -5.60
C HIS A 377 10.02 5.75 -5.39
N ARG A 378 11.32 5.83 -5.67
CA ARG A 378 12.25 4.70 -5.54
C ARG A 378 12.98 4.80 -4.21
N LEU A 379 12.53 4.03 -3.21
CA LEU A 379 13.17 3.98 -1.90
C LEU A 379 14.54 3.32 -1.99
N LEU A 380 15.53 3.89 -1.32
CA LEU A 380 16.92 3.45 -1.27
C LEU A 380 17.50 3.79 0.09
N ALA A 381 18.33 2.91 0.64
CA ALA A 381 19.05 3.20 1.87
C ALA A 381 19.97 4.42 1.71
N PRO A 382 20.09 5.30 2.73
CA PRO A 382 21.00 6.45 2.69
C PRO A 382 22.47 6.02 2.78
N GLY A 383 23.38 6.94 2.45
CA GLY A 383 24.84 6.75 2.53
C GLY A 383 25.43 5.98 1.33
N GLY A 384 24.63 5.67 0.28
CA GLY A 384 25.02 4.90 -0.87
C GLY A 384 25.23 5.72 -2.15
N ARG A 385 26.00 5.14 -3.08
CA ARG A 385 26.10 5.61 -4.47
C ARG A 385 25.26 4.69 -5.34
N TYR A 386 24.36 5.29 -6.11
CA TYR A 386 23.44 4.56 -6.96
C TYR A 386 23.50 5.07 -8.40
N GLU A 387 23.36 4.19 -9.38
CA GLU A 387 23.11 4.55 -10.77
C GLU A 387 21.65 4.26 -11.05
N VAL A 388 20.84 5.31 -11.13
CA VAL A 388 19.38 5.26 -11.35
C VAL A 388 19.10 5.40 -12.83
N MET A 389 18.29 4.54 -13.40
CA MET A 389 17.94 4.52 -14.82
C MET A 389 16.44 4.58 -15.02
N ALA A 390 16.00 5.50 -15.88
CA ALA A 390 14.63 5.57 -16.38
C ALA A 390 14.52 4.91 -17.77
N THR A 391 13.49 4.08 -17.93
CA THR A 391 13.18 3.40 -19.20
C THR A 391 11.71 3.60 -19.55
N VAL A 392 11.47 4.02 -20.82
CA VAL A 392 10.13 4.21 -21.40
C VAL A 392 10.10 3.52 -22.75
N PRO A 393 9.11 2.71 -23.09
CA PRO A 393 8.98 2.11 -24.44
C PRO A 393 8.96 3.19 -25.54
N GLY A 394 9.82 3.05 -26.55
CA GLY A 394 9.95 4.01 -27.65
C GLY A 394 10.78 5.26 -27.32
N TYR A 395 11.48 5.27 -26.21
CA TYR A 395 12.41 6.32 -25.78
C TYR A 395 13.79 5.74 -25.48
N LYS A 396 14.83 6.54 -25.67
CA LYS A 396 16.18 6.19 -25.24
C LYS A 396 16.26 6.21 -23.72
N SER A 397 16.66 5.10 -23.12
CA SER A 397 16.88 5.02 -21.66
C SER A 397 17.96 6.01 -21.21
N ARG A 398 17.81 6.56 -20.02
CA ARG A 398 18.77 7.49 -19.43
C ARG A 398 19.14 7.07 -18.02
N SER A 399 20.43 7.01 -17.70
CA SER A 399 20.93 6.78 -16.35
C SER A 399 21.60 8.01 -15.77
N THR A 400 21.58 8.11 -14.45
CA THR A 400 22.23 9.18 -13.66
C THR A 400 22.84 8.57 -12.42
N GLY A 401 24.12 8.87 -12.18
CA GLY A 401 24.78 8.54 -10.91
C GLY A 401 24.39 9.54 -9.84
N ILE A 402 23.98 9.04 -8.68
CA ILE A 402 23.63 9.86 -7.51
C ILE A 402 24.44 9.45 -6.28
N TRP A 403 24.66 10.37 -5.39
CA TRP A 403 25.10 10.12 -4.01
C TRP A 403 23.93 10.45 -3.09
N LEU A 404 23.36 9.44 -2.44
CA LEU A 404 22.24 9.62 -1.53
C LEU A 404 22.78 9.77 -0.11
N GLU A 405 22.69 10.94 0.43
CA GLU A 405 23.03 11.25 1.83
C GLU A 405 21.87 10.84 2.77
N GLU A 406 21.67 11.55 3.87
CA GLU A 406 20.61 11.26 4.85
C GLU A 406 19.22 11.77 4.41
N ALA A 407 19.12 12.48 3.29
CA ALA A 407 17.88 13.04 2.77
C ALA A 407 17.50 12.43 1.43
N ALA A 408 16.20 12.36 1.15
CA ALA A 408 15.71 12.00 -0.17
C ALA A 408 16.16 13.00 -1.24
N MET A 409 16.34 12.52 -2.46
CA MET A 409 16.75 13.34 -3.61
C MET A 409 15.59 13.45 -4.62
N THR A 410 15.40 14.66 -5.17
CA THR A 410 14.51 14.85 -6.32
C THR A 410 15.30 14.74 -7.62
N LEU A 411 14.86 13.89 -8.56
CA LEU A 411 15.51 13.66 -9.84
C LEU A 411 14.46 13.44 -10.93
N ASP A 412 14.29 14.40 -11.82
CA ASP A 412 13.45 14.24 -13.00
C ASP A 412 14.25 13.68 -14.19
N PHE A 413 13.64 12.77 -14.93
CA PHE A 413 14.20 12.24 -16.16
C PHE A 413 13.50 12.86 -17.38
N VAL A 414 14.29 13.45 -18.27
CA VAL A 414 13.82 13.90 -19.59
C VAL A 414 14.40 12.96 -20.64
N LEU A 415 13.53 12.22 -21.35
CA LEU A 415 13.93 11.18 -22.30
C LEU A 415 13.66 11.60 -23.73
N ASP A 416 14.62 11.29 -24.62
CA ASP A 416 14.48 11.51 -26.06
C ASP A 416 13.74 10.35 -26.72
N PRO A 417 12.74 10.59 -27.58
CA PRO A 417 12.13 9.53 -28.38
C PRO A 417 13.17 8.79 -29.23
N GLU A 418 13.00 7.49 -29.39
CA GLU A 418 13.76 6.73 -30.38
C GLU A 418 13.33 7.17 -31.77
N VAL A 419 14.28 7.70 -32.55
CA VAL A 419 14.03 8.06 -33.95
C VAL A 419 13.76 6.78 -34.72
N THR A 420 12.49 6.48 -34.95
CA THR A 420 12.12 5.38 -35.86
C THR A 420 12.51 5.82 -37.26
N LEU A 421 13.58 5.26 -37.83
CA LEU A 421 14.02 5.47 -39.23
C LEU A 421 12.99 4.93 -40.25
N LYS A 422 11.72 5.19 -40.04
CA LYS A 422 10.64 4.86 -41.01
C LYS A 422 10.25 6.05 -41.89
N GLY A 423 11.12 7.05 -42.05
CA GLY A 423 10.76 8.27 -42.80
C GLY A 423 11.80 8.82 -43.77
N ASN A 424 12.97 8.22 -43.96
CA ASN A 424 13.99 8.80 -44.83
C ASN A 424 14.52 7.85 -45.93
N LEU A 425 13.62 7.22 -46.66
CA LEU A 425 13.97 6.57 -47.94
C LEU A 425 13.24 7.21 -49.12
N LEU A 426 13.06 8.55 -49.13
CA LEU A 426 12.61 9.31 -50.30
C LEU A 426 13.04 10.78 -50.20
N ARG A 427 14.37 11.01 -50.19
CA ARG A 427 14.95 12.31 -50.60
C ARG A 427 16.28 12.07 -51.29
N SER A 428 16.23 11.57 -52.50
CA SER A 428 17.25 11.88 -53.51
C SER A 428 16.55 11.95 -54.86
N SER A 429 16.89 13.03 -55.57
CA SER A 429 16.48 13.43 -56.93
C SER A 429 15.13 14.16 -57.02
N CYS A 430 15.24 15.48 -56.83
CA CYS A 430 14.31 16.39 -57.53
C CYS A 430 14.71 16.46 -58.98
N GLU A 431 13.87 15.92 -59.86
CA GLU A 431 13.74 16.39 -61.24
C GLU A 431 12.29 16.76 -61.47
N CYS A 432 12.09 17.99 -61.96
CA CYS A 432 10.80 18.58 -62.17
C CYS A 432 10.13 17.91 -63.38
N ASP A 433 8.93 17.35 -63.22
CA ASP A 433 7.97 17.26 -64.35
C ASP A 433 6.56 17.62 -63.79
N CYS A 434 5.96 18.60 -64.47
CA CYS A 434 4.64 19.12 -64.28
C CYS A 434 3.60 18.18 -64.85
N GLY A 435 2.74 17.55 -64.05
CA GLY A 435 1.65 16.77 -64.66
C GLY A 435 0.73 16.08 -63.66
N ASN A 436 -0.22 16.82 -63.16
CA ASN A 436 -1.60 16.41 -62.87
C ASN A 436 -1.84 14.95 -62.40
N LYS A 437 -1.71 14.65 -61.05
CA LYS A 437 -2.41 13.53 -60.39
C LYS A 437 -2.52 13.74 -58.89
N ARG A 438 -3.25 14.74 -58.45
CA ARG A 438 -3.75 14.82 -57.06
C ARG A 438 -5.22 14.39 -57.09
N ARG A 439 -5.48 13.14 -56.85
CA ARG A 439 -6.82 12.66 -56.42
C ARG A 439 -6.91 11.15 -56.27
N LEU A 440 -6.01 10.47 -55.52
CA LEU A 440 -6.29 9.05 -55.17
C LEU A 440 -5.56 8.50 -53.95
N GLU A 441 -4.72 9.27 -53.21
CA GLU A 441 -4.03 8.73 -52.05
C GLU A 441 -4.65 9.10 -50.68
N PHE A 442 -5.74 9.88 -50.67
CA PHE A 442 -6.41 10.27 -49.42
C PHE A 442 -7.54 9.32 -49.02
N VAL A 443 -7.83 8.27 -49.77
CA VAL A 443 -8.92 7.32 -49.50
C VAL A 443 -8.42 6.01 -48.86
N GLY A 444 -7.12 5.66 -48.99
CA GLY A 444 -6.57 4.40 -48.44
C GLY A 444 -6.34 4.41 -46.93
N SER A 445 -6.03 5.57 -46.36
CA SER A 445 -5.68 5.66 -44.92
C SER A 445 -6.87 5.76 -43.95
N LEU A 446 -8.06 6.03 -44.47
CA LEU A 446 -9.31 6.08 -43.68
C LEU A 446 -10.04 4.73 -43.60
N TRP A 447 -9.60 3.73 -44.38
CA TRP A 447 -10.31 2.44 -44.43
C TRP A 447 -9.80 1.38 -43.45
N GLU A 448 -8.55 1.43 -43.05
CA GLU A 448 -8.01 0.43 -42.10
C GLU A 448 -8.48 0.64 -40.66
N GLY A 449 -8.81 1.87 -40.24
CA GLY A 449 -9.29 2.16 -38.88
C GLY A 449 -10.78 1.92 -38.64
N HIS A 450 -11.59 1.77 -39.73
CA HIS A 450 -13.05 1.64 -39.59
C HIS A 450 -13.60 0.25 -39.92
N LEU A 451 -12.76 -0.66 -40.42
CA LEU A 451 -13.22 -2.01 -40.82
C LEU A 451 -13.67 -2.82 -39.59
N GLU A 452 -12.96 -2.71 -38.48
CA GLU A 452 -13.32 -3.38 -37.22
C GLU A 452 -14.63 -2.81 -36.63
N ILE A 453 -14.81 -1.50 -36.68
CA ILE A 453 -16.03 -0.83 -36.22
C ILE A 453 -17.23 -1.23 -37.09
N CYS A 454 -17.05 -1.29 -38.42
CA CYS A 454 -18.09 -1.74 -39.32
C CYS A 454 -18.47 -3.20 -39.11
N LEU A 455 -17.52 -4.08 -38.85
CA LEU A 455 -17.80 -5.50 -38.54
C LEU A 455 -18.57 -5.65 -37.21
N ILE A 456 -18.19 -4.89 -36.21
CA ILE A 456 -18.90 -4.89 -34.92
C ILE A 456 -20.34 -4.39 -35.10
N LEU A 457 -20.55 -3.32 -35.87
CA LEU A 457 -21.91 -2.81 -36.12
C LEU A 457 -22.78 -3.79 -36.94
N ILE A 458 -22.21 -4.54 -37.87
CA ILE A 458 -22.90 -5.59 -38.63
C ILE A 458 -23.32 -6.73 -37.70
N VAL A 459 -22.45 -7.16 -36.77
CA VAL A 459 -22.75 -8.21 -35.78
C VAL A 459 -23.85 -7.75 -34.83
N ILE A 460 -23.82 -6.52 -34.35
CA ILE A 460 -24.85 -5.93 -33.49
C ILE A 460 -26.19 -5.84 -34.25
N ALA A 461 -26.20 -5.38 -35.48
CA ALA A 461 -27.40 -5.31 -36.29
C ALA A 461 -28.00 -6.71 -36.54
N GLY A 462 -27.16 -7.69 -36.86
CA GLY A 462 -27.56 -9.10 -37.02
C GLY A 462 -28.20 -9.68 -35.73
N PHE A 463 -27.59 -9.39 -34.60
CA PHE A 463 -28.10 -9.81 -33.30
C PHE A 463 -29.45 -9.15 -32.95
N LEU A 464 -29.58 -7.86 -33.20
CA LEU A 464 -30.86 -7.15 -33.01
C LEU A 464 -31.97 -7.68 -33.95
N CYS A 465 -31.65 -7.96 -35.22
CA CYS A 465 -32.59 -8.61 -36.15
C CYS A 465 -33.01 -10.01 -35.65
N PHE A 466 -32.08 -10.78 -35.12
CA PHE A 466 -32.39 -12.10 -34.53
C PHE A 466 -33.34 -12.00 -33.32
N LEU A 467 -33.09 -11.06 -32.39
CA LEU A 467 -33.95 -10.81 -31.26
C LEU A 467 -35.34 -10.33 -31.68
N PHE A 468 -35.42 -9.49 -32.69
CA PHE A 468 -36.71 -9.01 -33.23
C PHE A 468 -37.52 -10.14 -33.85
N ARG A 469 -36.88 -11.01 -34.66
CA ARG A 469 -37.54 -12.21 -35.25
C ARG A 469 -37.99 -13.19 -34.16
N ARG A 470 -37.20 -13.37 -33.10
CA ARG A 470 -37.55 -14.23 -31.94
C ARG A 470 -38.77 -13.67 -31.18
N ARG A 471 -38.85 -12.34 -31.02
CA ARG A 471 -40.00 -11.67 -30.38
C ARG A 471 -41.28 -11.78 -31.22
N ILE A 472 -41.20 -11.66 -32.53
CA ILE A 472 -42.36 -11.86 -33.43
C ILE A 472 -42.81 -13.32 -33.36
N LYS A 473 -41.91 -14.29 -33.37
CA LYS A 473 -42.25 -15.73 -33.29
C LYS A 473 -42.93 -16.07 -31.95
N ASN A 474 -42.48 -15.48 -30.85
CA ASN A 474 -43.12 -15.68 -29.52
C ASN A 474 -44.49 -15.00 -29.45
N ASN A 475 -44.71 -13.86 -30.07
CA ASN A 475 -46.00 -13.18 -30.09
C ASN A 475 -47.04 -13.94 -30.95
N ASN A 476 -46.58 -14.66 -31.99
CA ASN A 476 -47.46 -15.51 -32.81
C ASN A 476 -47.85 -16.82 -32.08
N LEU A 477 -46.97 -17.36 -31.24
CA LEU A 477 -47.25 -18.51 -30.37
C LEU A 477 -48.25 -18.17 -29.23
N SER A 478 -48.24 -16.93 -28.75
CA SER A 478 -49.21 -16.50 -27.70
C SER A 478 -50.62 -16.29 -28.29
N LYS A 479 -50.74 -15.84 -29.54
CA LYS A 479 -52.05 -15.72 -30.20
C LYS A 479 -52.72 -17.07 -30.55
N HIS A 480 -51.94 -18.14 -30.79
CA HIS A 480 -52.50 -19.48 -31.03
C HIS A 480 -52.99 -20.21 -29.73
N ARG A 481 -52.52 -19.80 -28.57
CA ARG A 481 -52.94 -20.36 -27.28
C ARG A 481 -54.24 -19.80 -26.70
N GLN A 482 -54.78 -18.72 -27.29
CA GLN A 482 -56.04 -18.11 -26.83
C GLN A 482 -57.30 -18.64 -27.51
N LEU A 483 -57.17 -19.57 -28.48
CA LEU A 483 -58.31 -20.10 -29.26
C LEU A 483 -58.76 -21.52 -28.85
N VAL A 484 -58.23 -22.10 -27.76
CA VAL A 484 -58.71 -23.41 -27.25
C VAL A 484 -59.10 -23.21 -25.79
N GLY A 485 -60.36 -22.81 -25.57
CA GLY A 485 -60.98 -22.78 -24.23
C GLY A 485 -61.39 -24.19 -23.76
N PRO A 486 -61.34 -24.48 -22.45
CA PRO A 486 -61.67 -25.79 -21.91
C PRO A 486 -63.17 -26.01 -21.92
N LYS A 487 -63.60 -27.18 -22.47
CA LYS A 487 -65.00 -27.71 -22.37
C LYS A 487 -65.30 -28.14 -20.90
N ARG A 488 -66.36 -27.58 -20.35
CA ARG A 488 -66.91 -28.02 -19.03
C ARG A 488 -67.42 -29.47 -19.08
N PRO A 489 -67.19 -30.25 -18.04
CA PRO A 489 -67.89 -31.59 -17.91
C PRO A 489 -69.36 -31.44 -17.48
N VAL A 490 -70.21 -32.16 -18.10
CA VAL A 490 -71.65 -32.32 -17.77
C VAL A 490 -71.77 -33.27 -16.56
N VAL A 491 -72.36 -32.77 -15.48
CA VAL A 491 -72.76 -33.62 -14.32
C VAL A 491 -74.12 -34.27 -14.65
N VAL A 492 -74.14 -35.60 -14.72
CA VAL A 492 -75.39 -36.38 -14.73
C VAL A 492 -75.63 -36.77 -13.30
N SER A 493 -76.80 -36.30 -12.75
CA SER A 493 -77.38 -36.79 -11.51
C SER A 493 -78.19 -38.01 -11.80
N ASN A 494 -77.96 -39.07 -11.08
CA ASN A 494 -78.96 -40.19 -10.95
C ASN A 494 -79.30 -40.30 -9.46
N ALA A 495 -80.55 -40.54 -9.34
CA ALA A 495 -81.45 -40.70 -8.22
C ALA A 495 -80.92 -41.52 -7.04
#